data_1a6bd9dc3a4c33da84225dca0accaf22
#
_entry.id   1a6bd9dc3a4c33da84225dca0accaf22
#
_cell.length_a   1.000
_cell.length_b   1.000
_cell.length_c   1.000
_cell.angle_alpha   90.00
_cell.angle_beta   90.00
_cell.angle_gamma   90.00
#
_symmetry.space_group_name_H-M   'P 1'
#
loop_
_entity.id
_entity.type
_entity.pdbx_description
1 polymer ?
#
loop_
_entity_poly.entity_id
_entity_poly.type
_entity_poly.pdbx_seq_one_letter_code
_entity_poly.pdbx_strand_id
1 'polypeptide(L)'
;MKKLPQFVAAVAAAALVAAPCALAQTPSMQHSHDSPPARTSNSPLIDKVRAATARFVDVNVALHEGWVPGTPCVSGPDSGAMGVHYLLLRRLFDGVLNADEPESLIYEPMPNGALRLVGVEFIVLAADWASKHPDGSTPAVDGHLTNYVDAPNRYGLPAFYELHVWAWEHNPNGSFADWNTQVSCDRQAPQ
;
A
#
# COMPACT_ATOMS: atom_id res chain seq x y z
N MET A 1 -63.63 38.07 64.32
CA MET A 1 -62.57 37.20 64.84
C MET A 1 -63.06 35.75 64.59
N LYS A 2 -62.55 35.17 63.51
CA LYS A 2 -62.91 33.77 63.08
C LYS A 2 -61.74 32.89 63.30
N LYS A 3 -61.88 31.87 64.13
CA LYS A 3 -60.84 30.83 64.38
C LYS A 3 -60.80 29.85 63.23
N LEU A 4 -59.60 29.60 62.71
CA LEU A 4 -59.31 28.52 61.77
C LEU A 4 -59.15 27.18 62.51
N PRO A 5 -59.59 26.08 61.94
CA PRO A 5 -59.38 24.76 62.51
C PRO A 5 -58.01 24.23 62.05
N GLN A 6 -57.29 23.60 62.97
CA GLN A 6 -56.03 22.88 62.71
C GLN A 6 -56.38 21.50 62.17
N PHE A 7 -55.84 21.19 61.00
CA PHE A 7 -55.83 19.82 60.46
C PHE A 7 -54.59 19.09 60.92
N VAL A 8 -54.78 18.02 61.65
CA VAL A 8 -53.74 17.07 62.03
C VAL A 8 -53.51 16.11 60.83
N ALA A 9 -52.36 16.19 60.20
CA ALA A 9 -51.99 15.23 59.15
C ALA A 9 -51.31 14.01 59.76
N ALA A 10 -51.96 12.87 59.59
CA ALA A 10 -51.43 11.56 59.97
C ALA A 10 -50.40 11.16 58.91
N VAL A 11 -49.11 10.98 59.29
CA VAL A 11 -48.03 10.47 58.44
C VAL A 11 -48.09 8.96 58.53
N ALA A 12 -48.46 8.32 57.42
CA ALA A 12 -48.34 6.88 57.23
C ALA A 12 -46.96 6.56 56.76
N ALA A 13 -46.16 5.89 57.57
CA ALA A 13 -44.83 5.41 57.16
C ALA A 13 -44.99 4.14 56.31
N ALA A 14 -44.74 4.26 55.00
CA ALA A 14 -44.64 3.11 54.12
C ALA A 14 -43.20 2.55 54.15
N ALA A 15 -43.01 1.35 54.67
CA ALA A 15 -41.76 0.64 54.65
C ALA A 15 -41.51 0.13 53.21
N LEU A 16 -40.55 0.72 52.52
CA LEU A 16 -40.04 0.17 51.25
C LEU A 16 -39.09 -1.01 51.55
N VAL A 17 -39.54 -2.19 51.21
CA VAL A 17 -38.65 -3.38 51.13
C VAL A 17 -37.85 -3.29 49.87
N ALA A 18 -36.58 -2.93 49.99
CA ALA A 18 -35.64 -2.97 48.87
C ALA A 18 -35.24 -4.42 48.58
N ALA A 19 -35.70 -4.95 47.45
CA ALA A 19 -35.22 -6.21 46.92
C ALA A 19 -33.76 -6.00 46.36
N PRO A 20 -32.80 -6.89 46.65
CA PRO A 20 -31.48 -6.78 46.06
C PRO A 20 -31.58 -7.09 44.57
N CYS A 21 -31.27 -6.09 43.73
CA CYS A 21 -31.09 -6.29 42.29
C CYS A 21 -29.80 -7.09 42.09
N ALA A 22 -29.91 -8.38 41.78
CA ALA A 22 -28.81 -9.19 41.37
C ALA A 22 -28.31 -8.67 40.01
N LEU A 23 -27.20 -7.96 40.01
CA LEU A 23 -26.48 -7.60 38.78
C LEU A 23 -26.00 -8.90 38.14
N ALA A 24 -26.66 -9.30 37.06
CA ALA A 24 -26.19 -10.33 36.19
C ALA A 24 -24.86 -9.82 35.58
N GLN A 25 -23.76 -10.37 36.04
CA GLN A 25 -22.45 -10.18 35.40
C GLN A 25 -22.49 -10.89 34.05
N THR A 26 -22.62 -10.13 32.97
CA THR A 26 -22.32 -10.65 31.63
C THR A 26 -20.85 -11.07 31.60
N PRO A 27 -20.55 -12.31 31.19
CA PRO A 27 -19.15 -12.69 31.00
C PRO A 27 -18.57 -11.78 29.91
N SER A 28 -17.59 -10.94 30.28
CA SER A 28 -16.78 -10.22 29.32
C SER A 28 -16.04 -11.27 28.50
N MET A 29 -16.44 -11.47 27.24
CA MET A 29 -15.58 -12.16 26.28
C MET A 29 -14.32 -11.30 26.13
N GLN A 30 -13.27 -11.67 26.87
CA GLN A 30 -11.93 -11.24 26.55
C GLN A 30 -11.59 -11.88 25.21
N HIS A 31 -11.79 -11.13 24.13
CA HIS A 31 -11.12 -11.42 22.89
C HIS A 31 -9.63 -11.21 23.15
N SER A 32 -8.95 -12.31 23.50
CA SER A 32 -7.50 -12.37 23.40
C SER A 32 -7.15 -12.10 21.94
N HIS A 33 -6.75 -10.89 21.64
CA HIS A 33 -6.05 -10.57 20.40
C HIS A 33 -4.63 -11.12 20.52
N ASP A 34 -4.50 -12.43 20.68
CA ASP A 34 -3.33 -13.13 20.24
C ASP A 34 -3.42 -13.15 18.71
N SER A 35 -3.12 -11.99 18.12
CA SER A 35 -2.77 -11.95 16.70
C SER A 35 -1.56 -12.88 16.58
N PRO A 36 -1.65 -13.96 15.80
CA PRO A 36 -0.46 -14.73 15.49
C PRO A 36 0.56 -13.74 14.94
N PRO A 37 1.87 -13.93 15.21
CA PRO A 37 2.90 -13.06 14.65
C PRO A 37 2.59 -12.96 13.16
N ALA A 38 2.50 -11.72 12.66
CA ALA A 38 2.19 -11.46 11.28
C ALA A 38 3.12 -12.35 10.45
N ARG A 39 2.58 -13.46 9.94
CA ARG A 39 3.26 -14.18 8.88
C ARG A 39 3.41 -13.09 7.83
N THR A 40 4.65 -12.77 7.51
CA THR A 40 4.94 -12.16 6.23
C THR A 40 4.35 -13.13 5.21
N SER A 41 3.07 -12.96 4.89
CA SER A 41 2.44 -13.71 3.81
C SER A 41 3.14 -13.19 2.57
N ASN A 42 4.18 -13.89 2.16
CA ASN A 42 4.77 -13.63 0.87
C ASN A 42 3.64 -13.84 -0.14
N SER A 43 3.14 -12.73 -0.69
CA SER A 43 2.25 -12.85 -1.84
C SER A 43 3.00 -13.64 -2.91
N PRO A 44 2.35 -14.62 -3.57
CA PRO A 44 2.98 -15.36 -4.67
C PRO A 44 3.61 -14.44 -5.72
N LEU A 45 3.01 -13.27 -5.97
CA LEU A 45 3.57 -12.26 -6.86
C LEU A 45 4.92 -11.73 -6.37
N ILE A 46 5.10 -11.50 -5.05
CA ILE A 46 6.38 -11.06 -4.50
C ILE A 46 7.48 -12.11 -4.74
N ASP A 47 7.17 -13.37 -4.54
CA ASP A 47 8.14 -14.45 -4.74
C ASP A 47 8.51 -14.61 -6.23
N LYS A 48 7.55 -14.48 -7.15
CA LYS A 48 7.80 -14.42 -8.59
C LYS A 48 8.70 -13.25 -8.97
N VAL A 49 8.36 -12.04 -8.52
CA VAL A 49 9.15 -10.84 -8.78
C VAL A 49 10.58 -11.00 -8.27
N ARG A 50 10.78 -11.52 -7.05
CA ARG A 50 12.12 -11.80 -6.52
C ARG A 50 12.89 -12.77 -7.41
N ALA A 51 12.28 -13.86 -7.81
CA ALA A 51 12.92 -14.85 -8.68
C ALA A 51 13.30 -14.25 -10.05
N ALA A 52 12.39 -13.50 -10.66
CA ALA A 52 12.59 -12.89 -11.96
C ALA A 52 13.67 -11.78 -11.97
N THR A 53 13.82 -11.07 -10.84
CA THR A 53 14.65 -9.86 -10.76
C THR A 53 15.90 -10.00 -9.91
N ALA A 54 16.17 -11.17 -9.33
CA ALA A 54 17.33 -11.41 -8.45
C ALA A 54 18.68 -10.98 -9.06
N ARG A 55 18.87 -11.16 -10.37
CA ARG A 55 20.11 -10.75 -11.06
C ARG A 55 20.31 -9.24 -11.14
N PHE A 56 19.24 -8.47 -11.04
CA PHE A 56 19.26 -7.01 -11.12
C PHE A 56 19.58 -6.31 -9.79
N VAL A 57 19.89 -7.07 -8.72
CA VAL A 57 20.50 -6.51 -7.51
C VAL A 57 21.81 -5.78 -7.89
N ASP A 58 22.51 -6.24 -8.90
CA ASP A 58 23.57 -5.48 -9.59
C ASP A 58 22.95 -4.69 -10.76
N VAL A 59 22.88 -3.36 -10.61
CA VAL A 59 22.33 -2.46 -11.63
C VAL A 59 23.09 -2.55 -12.96
N ASN A 60 24.36 -2.93 -12.96
CA ASN A 60 25.12 -3.08 -14.20
C ASN A 60 24.55 -4.22 -15.07
N VAL A 61 24.02 -5.26 -14.47
CA VAL A 61 23.32 -6.33 -15.20
C VAL A 61 22.08 -5.76 -15.90
N ALA A 62 21.31 -4.92 -15.20
CA ALA A 62 20.16 -4.27 -15.80
C ALA A 62 20.57 -3.39 -17.00
N LEU A 63 21.57 -2.55 -16.83
CA LEU A 63 22.11 -1.70 -17.92
C LEU A 63 22.56 -2.54 -19.13
N HIS A 64 23.25 -3.64 -18.90
CA HIS A 64 23.70 -4.57 -19.96
C HIS A 64 22.51 -5.24 -20.69
N GLU A 65 21.40 -5.48 -20.01
CA GLU A 65 20.19 -6.05 -20.61
C GLU A 65 19.28 -5.00 -21.27
N GLY A 66 19.72 -3.73 -21.32
CA GLY A 66 19.05 -2.65 -22.03
C GLY A 66 18.01 -1.89 -21.22
N TRP A 67 18.05 -2.02 -19.87
CA TRP A 67 17.29 -1.13 -19.01
C TRP A 67 17.90 0.26 -19.02
N VAL A 68 17.07 1.28 -19.03
CA VAL A 68 17.51 2.68 -19.08
C VAL A 68 16.88 3.49 -17.92
N PRO A 69 17.59 4.48 -17.37
CA PRO A 69 16.99 5.40 -16.40
C PRO A 69 15.77 6.08 -17.02
N GLY A 70 14.60 5.94 -16.38
CA GLY A 70 13.34 6.53 -16.83
C GLY A 70 12.98 7.80 -16.09
N THR A 71 13.24 7.85 -14.78
CA THR A 71 12.97 9.02 -13.96
C THR A 71 14.13 9.30 -13.01
N PRO A 72 14.34 10.56 -12.59
CA PRO A 72 15.08 10.84 -11.35
C PRO A 72 14.41 10.12 -10.17
N CYS A 73 15.07 10.10 -9.02
CA CYS A 73 14.44 9.55 -7.81
C CYS A 73 13.15 10.31 -7.48
N VAL A 74 12.05 9.57 -7.39
CA VAL A 74 10.72 10.11 -7.14
C VAL A 74 10.42 10.07 -5.65
N SER A 75 10.19 11.24 -5.05
CA SER A 75 9.82 11.36 -3.63
C SER A 75 8.53 12.17 -3.46
N GLY A 76 7.85 11.93 -2.34
CA GLY A 76 6.72 12.71 -1.86
C GLY A 76 7.07 13.37 -0.52
N PRO A 77 6.50 14.54 -0.20
CA PRO A 77 6.92 15.34 0.97
C PRO A 77 6.78 14.60 2.30
N ASP A 78 5.73 13.76 2.44
CA ASP A 78 5.44 13.07 3.71
C ASP A 78 5.19 11.57 3.50
N SER A 79 5.49 11.04 2.31
CA SER A 79 5.12 9.67 1.92
C SER A 79 6.32 8.74 1.72
N GLY A 80 7.55 9.25 1.91
CA GLY A 80 8.77 8.53 1.55
C GLY A 80 9.08 8.67 0.06
N ALA A 81 9.56 7.63 -0.57
CA ALA A 81 9.93 7.67 -1.97
C ALA A 81 9.45 6.43 -2.74
N MET A 82 9.34 6.57 -4.04
CA MET A 82 9.26 5.45 -4.97
C MET A 82 10.66 4.96 -5.35
N GLY A 83 11.62 5.87 -5.52
CA GLY A 83 12.97 5.57 -5.96
C GLY A 83 13.26 6.00 -7.40
N VAL A 84 14.35 5.49 -7.95
CA VAL A 84 14.76 5.69 -9.35
C VAL A 84 14.21 4.54 -10.18
N HIS A 85 13.47 4.85 -11.24
CA HIS A 85 12.89 3.85 -12.13
C HIS A 85 13.80 3.60 -13.33
N TYR A 86 14.14 2.34 -13.53
CA TYR A 86 14.85 1.86 -14.73
C TYR A 86 13.85 1.12 -15.59
N LEU A 87 13.62 1.61 -16.80
CA LEU A 87 12.59 1.10 -17.72
C LEU A 87 13.18 0.18 -18.77
N LEU A 88 12.45 -0.87 -19.09
CA LEU A 88 12.72 -1.72 -20.24
C LEU A 88 11.72 -1.38 -21.34
N LEU A 89 12.12 -0.45 -22.22
CA LEU A 89 11.21 0.18 -23.19
C LEU A 89 10.47 -0.80 -24.08
N ARG A 90 11.08 -1.93 -24.45
CA ARG A 90 10.42 -2.95 -25.27
C ARG A 90 9.21 -3.60 -24.57
N ARG A 91 9.23 -3.65 -23.21
CA ARG A 91 8.09 -4.14 -22.43
C ARG A 91 7.07 -3.03 -22.21
N LEU A 92 7.54 -1.82 -21.87
CA LEU A 92 6.67 -0.67 -21.61
C LEU A 92 5.68 -0.41 -22.77
N PHE A 93 6.09 -0.69 -24.01
CA PHE A 93 5.30 -0.43 -25.21
C PHE A 93 4.69 -1.68 -25.85
N ASP A 94 4.74 -2.84 -25.20
CA ASP A 94 4.18 -4.06 -25.77
C ASP A 94 2.70 -4.29 -25.41
N GLY A 95 2.17 -3.52 -24.45
CA GLY A 95 0.77 -3.61 -24.00
C GLY A 95 0.43 -4.94 -23.31
N VAL A 96 1.40 -5.56 -22.64
CA VAL A 96 1.26 -6.82 -21.92
C VAL A 96 1.72 -6.63 -20.48
N LEU A 97 1.04 -7.25 -19.51
CA LEU A 97 1.50 -7.39 -18.13
C LEU A 97 1.80 -8.85 -17.84
N ASN A 98 3.02 -9.13 -17.39
CA ASN A 98 3.47 -10.48 -17.03
C ASN A 98 4.21 -10.45 -15.69
N ALA A 99 3.75 -11.25 -14.73
CA ALA A 99 4.32 -11.29 -13.37
C ALA A 99 5.82 -11.59 -13.31
N ASP A 100 6.36 -12.29 -14.32
CA ASP A 100 7.78 -12.62 -14.44
C ASP A 100 8.60 -11.57 -15.22
N GLU A 101 7.93 -10.55 -15.78
CA GLU A 101 8.53 -9.60 -16.73
C GLU A 101 8.11 -8.16 -16.44
N PRO A 102 8.46 -7.58 -15.28
CA PRO A 102 8.12 -6.18 -14.98
C PRO A 102 8.71 -5.22 -16.02
N GLU A 103 8.06 -4.08 -16.20
CA GLU A 103 8.47 -3.01 -17.12
C GLU A 103 9.49 -2.08 -16.48
N SER A 104 9.48 -1.98 -15.13
CA SER A 104 10.35 -1.10 -14.37
C SER A 104 11.02 -1.82 -13.20
N LEU A 105 12.31 -1.55 -13.00
CA LEU A 105 13.07 -1.86 -11.79
C LEU A 105 13.18 -0.59 -10.95
N ILE A 106 12.98 -0.69 -9.65
CA ILE A 106 13.04 0.46 -8.75
C ILE A 106 14.26 0.34 -7.86
N TYR A 107 15.10 1.38 -7.89
CA TYR A 107 16.32 1.46 -7.09
C TYR A 107 16.28 2.63 -6.12
N GLU A 108 16.84 2.41 -4.93
CA GLU A 108 17.14 3.46 -3.96
C GLU A 108 18.58 3.95 -4.13
N PRO A 109 18.81 5.28 -4.22
CA PRO A 109 20.16 5.84 -4.22
C PRO A 109 20.84 5.63 -2.86
N MET A 110 22.09 5.15 -2.86
CA MET A 110 22.89 4.89 -1.67
C MET A 110 24.01 5.93 -1.50
N PRO A 111 24.58 6.12 -0.26
CA PRO A 111 25.56 7.17 0.03
C PRO A 111 26.80 7.18 -0.85
N ASN A 112 27.19 6.00 -1.36
CA ASN A 112 28.40 5.82 -2.18
C ASN A 112 28.12 5.96 -3.68
N GLY A 113 26.94 6.45 -4.06
CA GLY A 113 26.49 6.50 -5.45
C GLY A 113 26.02 5.17 -6.03
N ALA A 114 26.04 4.09 -5.24
CA ALA A 114 25.45 2.82 -5.64
C ALA A 114 23.91 2.91 -5.67
N LEU A 115 23.30 1.94 -6.33
CA LEU A 115 21.85 1.77 -6.39
C LEU A 115 21.49 0.43 -5.75
N ARG A 116 20.52 0.44 -4.84
CA ARG A 116 19.98 -0.74 -4.17
C ARG A 116 18.62 -1.07 -4.76
N LEU A 117 18.47 -2.26 -5.33
CA LEU A 117 17.16 -2.73 -5.81
C LEU A 117 16.19 -2.82 -4.63
N VAL A 118 15.03 -2.18 -4.71
CA VAL A 118 14.02 -2.13 -3.65
C VAL A 118 12.68 -2.70 -4.08
N GLY A 119 12.36 -2.62 -5.36
CA GLY A 119 11.09 -3.11 -5.90
C GLY A 119 11.07 -3.12 -7.42
N VAL A 120 9.88 -3.34 -7.93
CA VAL A 120 9.56 -3.23 -9.36
C VAL A 120 8.25 -2.46 -9.53
N GLU A 121 7.99 -2.03 -10.74
CA GLU A 121 6.70 -1.51 -11.14
C GLU A 121 6.27 -2.17 -12.45
N PHE A 122 5.05 -2.66 -12.46
CA PHE A 122 4.38 -3.10 -13.67
C PHE A 122 3.67 -1.91 -14.28
N ILE A 123 3.90 -1.68 -15.57
CA ILE A 123 3.37 -0.50 -16.28
C ILE A 123 2.82 -0.93 -17.64
N VAL A 124 1.59 -0.53 -17.93
CA VAL A 124 1.04 -0.67 -19.28
C VAL A 124 0.36 0.62 -19.73
N LEU A 125 0.66 1.10 -20.91
CA LEU A 125 0.01 2.29 -21.45
C LEU A 125 -1.48 2.01 -21.65
N ALA A 126 -2.35 2.94 -21.23
CA ALA A 126 -3.79 2.73 -21.25
C ALA A 126 -4.33 2.48 -22.67
N ALA A 127 -3.78 3.17 -23.67
CA ALA A 127 -4.16 2.99 -25.06
C ALA A 127 -3.75 1.61 -25.62
N ASP A 128 -2.54 1.14 -25.25
CA ASP A 128 -2.03 -0.16 -25.69
C ASP A 128 -2.82 -1.29 -25.05
N TRP A 129 -3.12 -1.18 -23.75
CA TRP A 129 -4.02 -2.11 -23.08
C TRP A 129 -5.40 -2.17 -23.71
N ALA A 130 -6.05 -1.02 -23.90
CA ALA A 130 -7.39 -0.94 -24.50
C ALA A 130 -7.43 -1.53 -25.91
N SER A 131 -6.37 -1.37 -26.70
CA SER A 131 -6.30 -1.94 -28.05
C SER A 131 -6.30 -3.47 -28.07
N LYS A 132 -5.75 -4.09 -27.02
CA LYS A 132 -5.66 -5.55 -26.85
C LYS A 132 -6.84 -6.14 -26.07
N HIS A 133 -7.55 -5.31 -25.31
CA HIS A 133 -8.65 -5.71 -24.43
C HIS A 133 -9.93 -4.92 -24.77
N PRO A 134 -10.53 -5.15 -25.94
CA PRO A 134 -11.73 -4.42 -26.37
C PRO A 134 -12.97 -4.75 -25.52
N ASP A 135 -12.89 -5.76 -24.67
CA ASP A 135 -13.89 -6.09 -23.64
C ASP A 135 -13.94 -5.13 -22.46
N GLY A 136 -12.97 -4.18 -22.39
CA GLY A 136 -12.87 -3.20 -21.30
C GLY A 136 -12.36 -3.77 -19.99
N SER A 137 -11.71 -4.94 -20.01
CA SER A 137 -11.14 -5.56 -18.80
C SER A 137 -10.08 -4.65 -18.16
N THR A 138 -10.11 -4.56 -16.81
CA THR A 138 -9.11 -3.80 -16.04
C THR A 138 -7.80 -4.58 -15.97
N PRO A 139 -6.65 -3.93 -16.19
CA PRO A 139 -5.35 -4.59 -16.06
C PRO A 139 -5.12 -5.11 -14.64
N ALA A 140 -4.53 -6.30 -14.55
CA ALA A 140 -4.14 -6.91 -13.28
C ALA A 140 -2.92 -7.81 -13.46
N VAL A 141 -2.10 -7.93 -12.40
CA VAL A 141 -0.94 -8.83 -12.34
C VAL A 141 -1.20 -9.87 -11.25
N ASP A 142 -1.30 -11.14 -11.60
CA ASP A 142 -1.60 -12.24 -10.65
C ASP A 142 -2.77 -11.94 -9.70
N GLY A 143 -3.83 -11.30 -10.23
CA GLY A 143 -5.04 -10.93 -9.47
C GLY A 143 -4.94 -9.62 -8.68
N HIS A 144 -3.81 -8.92 -8.70
CA HIS A 144 -3.66 -7.58 -8.14
C HIS A 144 -4.04 -6.55 -9.21
N LEU A 145 -5.08 -5.75 -8.93
CA LEU A 145 -5.51 -4.68 -9.81
C LEU A 145 -4.46 -3.57 -9.86
N THR A 146 -4.34 -2.95 -11.01
CA THR A 146 -3.46 -1.79 -11.23
C THR A 146 -4.17 -0.47 -10.92
N ASN A 147 -3.39 0.55 -10.55
CA ASN A 147 -3.85 1.93 -10.43
C ASN A 147 -3.84 2.62 -11.80
N TYR A 148 -4.79 3.52 -12.05
CA TYR A 148 -4.80 4.33 -13.26
C TYR A 148 -4.14 5.69 -13.01
N VAL A 149 -3.19 6.05 -13.85
CA VAL A 149 -2.52 7.36 -13.85
C VAL A 149 -2.89 8.10 -15.12
N ASP A 150 -3.60 9.21 -14.96
CA ASP A 150 -4.05 10.03 -16.10
C ASP A 150 -2.92 10.90 -16.68
N ALA A 151 -3.15 11.47 -17.83
CA ALA A 151 -2.28 12.45 -18.47
C ALA A 151 -2.95 13.85 -18.44
N PRO A 152 -2.15 14.95 -18.27
CA PRO A 152 -0.69 14.95 -18.08
C PRO A 152 -0.27 14.52 -16.66
N ASN A 153 0.84 13.81 -16.55
CA ASN A 153 1.41 13.38 -15.28
C ASN A 153 2.88 13.80 -15.12
N ARG A 154 3.41 13.67 -13.91
CA ARG A 154 4.78 14.08 -13.58
C ARG A 154 5.88 13.26 -14.29
N TYR A 155 5.53 12.12 -14.85
CA TYR A 155 6.45 11.21 -15.53
C TYR A 155 6.58 11.51 -17.02
N GLY A 156 5.74 12.39 -17.57
CA GLY A 156 5.71 12.73 -18.99
C GLY A 156 5.23 11.59 -19.91
N LEU A 157 4.61 10.58 -19.34
CA LEU A 157 4.02 9.45 -20.06
C LEU A 157 2.57 9.77 -20.48
N PRO A 158 2.04 9.16 -21.56
CA PRO A 158 0.61 9.06 -21.77
C PRO A 158 -0.08 8.41 -20.56
N ALA A 159 -1.40 8.45 -20.48
CA ALA A 159 -2.13 7.74 -19.44
C ALA A 159 -1.75 6.25 -19.41
N PHE A 160 -1.57 5.70 -18.22
CA PHE A 160 -1.11 4.33 -18.02
C PHE A 160 -1.72 3.70 -16.77
N TYR A 161 -1.57 2.39 -16.66
CA TYR A 161 -1.87 1.64 -15.46
C TYR A 161 -0.57 1.18 -14.83
N GLU A 162 -0.51 1.17 -13.49
CA GLU A 162 0.68 0.80 -12.72
C GLU A 162 0.36 -0.10 -11.53
N LEU A 163 1.36 -0.89 -11.12
CA LEU A 163 1.35 -1.63 -9.86
C LEU A 163 2.77 -1.69 -9.31
N HIS A 164 3.03 -1.00 -8.20
CA HIS A 164 4.26 -1.14 -7.44
C HIS A 164 4.31 -2.47 -6.69
N VAL A 165 5.47 -3.12 -6.66
CA VAL A 165 5.71 -4.35 -5.89
C VAL A 165 7.03 -4.22 -5.13
N TRP A 166 6.94 -3.98 -3.82
CA TRP A 166 8.08 -3.88 -2.91
C TRP A 166 8.60 -5.26 -2.56
N ALA A 167 9.29 -5.87 -3.50
CA ALA A 167 9.78 -7.24 -3.35
C ALA A 167 11.10 -7.33 -2.58
N TRP A 168 11.92 -6.26 -2.55
CA TRP A 168 13.28 -6.25 -2.02
C TRP A 168 13.46 -5.36 -0.78
N GLU A 169 12.50 -4.47 -0.53
CA GLU A 169 12.44 -3.63 0.67
C GLU A 169 11.07 -3.77 1.31
N HIS A 170 11.04 -3.81 2.64
CA HIS A 170 9.78 -3.80 3.37
C HIS A 170 9.10 -2.44 3.23
N ASN A 171 7.80 -2.44 2.95
CA ASN A 171 7.00 -1.23 2.94
C ASN A 171 5.96 -1.27 4.07
N PRO A 172 6.06 -0.40 5.09
CA PRO A 172 5.08 -0.33 6.17
C PRO A 172 3.66 -0.01 5.70
N ASN A 173 3.52 0.66 4.55
CA ASN A 173 2.24 1.00 3.95
C ASN A 173 1.61 -0.16 3.15
N GLY A 174 2.33 -1.27 3.02
CA GLY A 174 1.90 -2.44 2.25
C GLY A 174 2.78 -2.70 1.02
N SER A 175 2.90 -3.98 0.65
CA SER A 175 3.81 -4.41 -0.42
C SER A 175 3.43 -3.91 -1.82
N PHE A 176 2.24 -3.35 -1.99
CA PHE A 176 1.69 -2.86 -3.26
C PHE A 176 1.32 -1.37 -3.21
N ALA A 177 1.71 -0.64 -2.16
CA ALA A 177 1.50 0.80 -2.09
C ALA A 177 2.56 1.53 -2.92
N ASP A 178 2.18 2.64 -3.55
CA ASP A 178 3.06 3.40 -4.43
C ASP A 178 4.28 3.96 -3.70
N TRP A 179 4.10 4.41 -2.45
CA TRP A 179 5.13 5.09 -1.67
C TRP A 179 5.64 4.22 -0.53
N ASN A 180 6.97 4.23 -0.34
CA ASN A 180 7.62 3.53 0.76
C ASN A 180 8.36 4.52 1.67
N THR A 181 7.95 4.59 2.93
CA THR A 181 8.57 5.47 3.93
C THR A 181 9.97 5.03 4.36
N GLN A 182 10.40 3.84 3.98
CA GLN A 182 11.75 3.31 4.24
C GLN A 182 12.71 3.52 3.06
N VAL A 183 12.23 4.11 1.97
CA VAL A 183 13.03 4.49 0.79
C VAL A 183 13.19 6.00 0.73
N SER A 184 14.39 6.48 0.40
CA SER A 184 14.73 7.90 0.36
C SER A 184 15.44 8.29 -0.93
N CYS A 185 15.18 9.51 -1.39
CA CYS A 185 15.90 10.15 -2.49
C CYS A 185 17.06 11.04 -2.05
N ASP A 186 17.31 11.20 -0.74
CA ASP A 186 18.25 12.18 -0.17
C ASP A 186 19.69 11.99 -0.66
N ARG A 187 19.97 10.83 -1.23
CA ARG A 187 21.31 10.44 -1.66
C ARG A 187 21.48 10.39 -3.18
N GLN A 188 20.46 10.85 -3.91
CA GLN A 188 20.62 11.04 -5.35
C GLN A 188 21.64 12.17 -5.60
N ALA A 189 22.66 11.87 -6.43
CA ALA A 189 23.56 12.92 -6.89
C ALA A 189 22.76 14.00 -7.64
N PRO A 190 23.14 15.29 -7.49
CA PRO A 190 22.57 16.34 -8.33
C PRO A 190 22.78 16.02 -9.79
N GLN A 191 21.72 16.11 -10.58
CA GLN A 191 21.78 15.95 -12.05
C GLN A 191 22.11 17.28 -12.71
#